data_df9812be97e59aa52ae4cbc71993410d
#
_entry.id   df9812be97e59aa52ae4cbc71993410d
#
_cell.length_a   1.000
_cell.length_b   1.000
_cell.length_c   1.000
_cell.angle_alpha   90.00
_cell.angle_beta   90.00
_cell.angle_gamma   90.00
#
_symmetry.space_group_name_H-M   'P 1'
#
loop_
_entity.id
_entity.type
_entity.pdbx_description
1 polymer ?
#
loop_
_entity_poly.entity_id
_entity_poly.type
_entity_poly.pdbx_seq_one_letter_code
_entity_poly.pdbx_strand_id
1 'polypeptide(L)'
;YVTNNDGKVNGKHTITTKDKDGNHIGYCGVTTPLSNKTPDEVRPKINMLTKVFTWMVIMRLPFLTATFVPLFAGAAVANMLGFTVSWGWLGLTILGGSLLHIGTNTANDYYDHTSGTDEANVNYMVPFSGGSRSIQMGLISAKGMLIVAIVSFALSALVGIPLIQKAGMPVLWLGLIGFFSGFFYTAPPFRFASRKGLGELLIGLNFGPLMVAGSTLVQTGKLLPEAFFAGIPIGLLVAAIVYVNEFPDYHGDKATGKDTLIVVFGPKKARLGYVFLVVSAFLSIAIMATMGTFPMLSLIALLASFLVINIVKVLYKNYDNRLLQPANAGTINLHAITGVLFCIGIWFGSVS
;
A
#
# COMPACT_ATOMS: atom_id res chain seq x y z
N TYR A 1 -9.37 18.36 20.62
CA TYR A 1 -10.02 19.07 21.71
C TYR A 1 -11.02 18.15 22.37
N VAL A 2 -11.04 18.11 23.72
CA VAL A 2 -11.98 17.30 24.50
C VAL A 2 -12.88 18.29 25.25
N THR A 3 -14.18 18.11 25.18
CA THR A 3 -15.12 18.86 26.01
C THR A 3 -15.32 18.12 27.34
N ASN A 4 -15.27 18.83 28.46
CA ASN A 4 -15.66 18.31 29.77
C ASN A 4 -17.18 18.14 29.87
N ASN A 5 -17.64 17.40 30.88
CA ASN A 5 -19.07 17.22 31.16
C ASN A 5 -19.86 18.55 31.33
N ASP A 6 -19.15 19.66 31.54
CA ASP A 6 -19.69 21.03 31.64
C ASP A 6 -19.67 21.77 30.29
N GLY A 7 -19.36 21.11 29.18
CA GLY A 7 -19.32 21.74 27.84
C GLY A 7 -18.12 22.66 27.58
N LYS A 8 -17.14 22.75 28.50
CA LYS A 8 -15.93 23.57 28.35
C LYS A 8 -14.88 22.87 27.50
N VAL A 9 -14.22 23.64 26.64
CA VAL A 9 -13.18 23.13 25.73
C VAL A 9 -11.83 23.09 26.44
N ASN A 10 -11.14 21.93 26.33
CA ASN A 10 -9.79 21.76 26.83
C ASN A 10 -8.79 21.70 25.67
N GLY A 11 -7.71 22.45 25.76
CA GLY A 11 -6.54 22.32 24.86
C GLY A 11 -5.73 21.07 25.24
N LYS A 12 -5.42 20.23 24.26
CA LYS A 12 -4.56 19.07 24.48
C LYS A 12 -3.13 19.42 24.09
N HIS A 13 -2.22 19.44 25.06
CA HIS A 13 -0.79 19.47 24.82
C HIS A 13 -0.22 18.08 24.94
N THR A 14 0.53 17.63 23.91
CA THR A 14 1.21 16.33 23.95
C THR A 14 2.67 16.56 24.29
N ILE A 15 3.12 16.03 25.41
CA ILE A 15 4.51 16.07 25.83
C ILE A 15 5.09 14.68 25.61
N THR A 16 6.23 14.58 24.93
CA THR A 16 6.98 13.33 24.83
C THR A 16 7.64 13.02 26.17
N THR A 17 7.37 11.84 26.70
CA THR A 17 8.05 11.34 27.91
C THR A 17 9.28 10.53 27.50
N LYS A 18 10.39 10.76 28.23
CA LYS A 18 11.66 10.03 28.04
C LYS A 18 11.98 9.24 29.30
N ASP A 19 12.65 8.10 29.14
CA ASP A 19 13.23 7.36 30.26
C ASP A 19 14.50 8.07 30.81
N LYS A 20 15.10 7.46 31.83
CA LYS A 20 16.33 8.00 32.46
C LYS A 20 17.53 8.02 31.50
N ASP A 21 17.47 7.23 30.43
CA ASP A 21 18.52 7.11 29.40
C ASP A 21 18.25 8.00 28.17
N GLY A 22 17.16 8.81 28.23
CA GLY A 22 16.80 9.74 27.17
C GLY A 22 15.98 9.15 26.03
N ASN A 23 15.59 7.88 26.08
CA ASN A 23 14.75 7.24 25.07
C ASN A 23 13.30 7.65 25.22
N HIS A 24 12.60 7.81 24.10
CA HIS A 24 11.15 8.10 24.09
C HIS A 24 10.37 6.87 24.56
N ILE A 25 9.65 7.00 25.68
CA ILE A 25 8.83 5.93 26.27
C ILE A 25 7.32 6.16 26.10
N GLY A 26 6.92 7.34 25.64
CA GLY A 26 5.52 7.62 25.41
C GLY A 26 5.18 9.09 25.22
N TYR A 27 3.89 9.35 25.10
CA TYR A 27 3.33 10.69 25.04
C TYR A 27 2.41 10.91 26.23
N CYS A 28 2.65 11.96 27.00
CA CYS A 28 1.73 12.43 28.02
C CYS A 28 0.86 13.56 27.45
N GLY A 29 -0.46 13.39 27.51
CA GLY A 29 -1.40 14.43 27.13
C GLY A 29 -1.80 15.25 28.35
N VAL A 30 -1.45 16.53 28.39
CA VAL A 30 -1.97 17.47 29.39
C VAL A 30 -3.14 18.23 28.78
N THR A 31 -4.30 18.15 29.40
CA THR A 31 -5.46 18.97 29.03
C THR A 31 -5.52 20.18 29.94
N THR A 32 -5.40 21.37 29.39
CA THR A 32 -5.63 22.65 30.08
C THR A 32 -7.00 23.19 29.70
N PRO A 33 -7.83 23.65 30.67
CA PRO A 33 -9.10 24.28 30.33
C PRO A 33 -8.84 25.59 29.54
N LEU A 34 -9.45 25.71 28.39
CA LEU A 34 -9.48 26.96 27.61
C LEU A 34 -10.69 27.76 28.06
N SER A 35 -10.60 28.32 29.24
CA SER A 35 -11.70 28.84 30.07
C SER A 35 -12.39 30.03 29.44
N ASN A 36 -12.43 30.45 28.35
CA ASN A 36 -13.24 31.54 27.78
C ASN A 36 -13.46 31.43 26.26
N LYS A 37 -13.25 30.25 25.67
CA LYS A 37 -13.45 30.05 24.23
C LYS A 37 -14.52 29.02 23.95
N THR A 38 -15.37 29.28 22.99
CA THR A 38 -16.34 28.33 22.47
C THR A 38 -15.67 27.27 21.59
N PRO A 39 -16.27 26.07 21.42
CA PRO A 39 -15.74 25.04 20.51
C PRO A 39 -15.44 25.57 19.11
N ASP A 40 -16.26 26.50 18.61
CA ASP A 40 -16.10 27.06 17.26
C ASP A 40 -14.95 28.06 17.13
N GLU A 41 -14.58 28.76 18.21
CA GLU A 41 -13.43 29.68 18.24
C GLU A 41 -12.08 28.96 18.23
N VAL A 42 -12.05 27.70 18.71
CA VAL A 42 -10.82 26.91 18.79
C VAL A 42 -10.72 25.83 17.71
N ARG A 43 -11.77 25.64 16.90
CA ARG A 43 -11.69 24.77 15.73
C ARG A 43 -10.67 25.34 14.73
N PRO A 44 -9.70 24.53 14.29
CA PRO A 44 -8.78 24.97 13.25
C PRO A 44 -9.60 25.35 12.01
N LYS A 45 -9.33 26.53 11.45
CA LYS A 45 -9.96 26.96 10.20
C LYS A 45 -9.58 25.98 9.10
N ILE A 46 -10.57 25.24 8.60
CA ILE A 46 -10.39 24.30 7.49
C ILE A 46 -10.25 25.12 6.21
N ASN A 47 -9.03 25.29 5.74
CA ASN A 47 -8.74 25.89 4.45
C ASN A 47 -8.75 24.84 3.34
N MET A 48 -8.63 25.28 2.08
CA MET A 48 -8.60 24.39 0.92
C MET A 48 -7.46 23.35 1.03
N LEU A 49 -6.28 23.78 1.48
CA LEU A 49 -5.12 22.90 1.65
C LEU A 49 -5.39 21.79 2.65
N THR A 50 -6.00 22.14 3.80
CA THR A 50 -6.40 21.13 4.81
C THR A 50 -7.38 20.11 4.23
N LYS A 51 -8.35 20.56 3.41
CA LYS A 51 -9.29 19.65 2.73
C LYS A 51 -8.56 18.70 1.77
N VAL A 52 -7.63 19.22 0.96
CA VAL A 52 -6.83 18.41 0.04
C VAL A 52 -6.04 17.33 0.82
N PHE A 53 -5.32 17.72 1.88
CA PHE A 53 -4.59 16.77 2.71
C PHE A 53 -5.52 15.73 3.37
N THR A 54 -6.70 16.14 3.83
CA THR A 54 -7.69 15.20 4.39
C THR A 54 -8.07 14.14 3.36
N TRP A 55 -8.35 14.53 2.11
CA TRP A 55 -8.68 13.59 1.06
C TRP A 55 -7.49 12.72 0.64
N MET A 56 -6.28 13.25 0.65
CA MET A 56 -5.07 12.45 0.42
C MET A 56 -4.92 11.34 1.47
N VAL A 57 -5.24 11.61 2.73
CA VAL A 57 -5.22 10.61 3.81
C VAL A 57 -6.33 9.59 3.64
N ILE A 58 -7.59 10.04 3.41
CA ILE A 58 -8.76 9.17 3.22
C ILE A 58 -8.52 8.18 2.07
N MET A 59 -8.02 8.66 0.93
CA MET A 59 -7.76 7.85 -0.25
C MET A 59 -6.42 7.11 -0.19
N ARG A 60 -5.61 7.33 0.84
CA ARG A 60 -4.27 6.74 1.01
C ARG A 60 -3.35 6.97 -0.21
N LEU A 61 -3.40 8.17 -0.81
CA LEU A 61 -2.72 8.50 -2.07
C LEU A 61 -1.21 8.21 -2.07
N PRO A 62 -0.43 8.36 -0.98
CA PRO A 62 0.99 7.99 -0.98
C PRO A 62 1.27 6.53 -1.34
N PHE A 63 0.31 5.63 -1.12
CA PHE A 63 0.44 4.21 -1.47
C PHE A 63 0.19 3.91 -2.96
N LEU A 64 -0.28 4.87 -3.74
CA LEU A 64 -0.48 4.70 -5.19
C LEU A 64 0.82 4.45 -5.96
N THR A 65 1.99 4.66 -5.35
CA THR A 65 3.27 4.20 -5.91
C THR A 65 3.26 2.71 -6.23
N ALA A 66 2.57 1.91 -5.40
CA ALA A 66 2.34 0.48 -5.66
C ALA A 66 1.51 0.20 -6.92
N THR A 67 0.72 1.19 -7.40
CA THR A 67 -0.02 1.11 -8.66
C THR A 67 0.80 1.68 -9.82
N PHE A 68 1.47 2.80 -9.63
CA PHE A 68 2.18 3.47 -10.72
C PHE A 68 3.36 2.63 -11.22
N VAL A 69 4.18 2.11 -10.31
CA VAL A 69 5.37 1.33 -10.67
C VAL A 69 5.04 0.14 -11.58
N PRO A 70 4.10 -0.77 -11.25
CA PRO A 70 3.79 -1.89 -12.12
C PRO A 70 3.15 -1.46 -13.45
N LEU A 71 2.36 -0.39 -13.49
CA LEU A 71 1.76 0.08 -14.73
C LEU A 71 2.82 0.67 -15.68
N PHE A 72 3.79 1.40 -15.15
CA PHE A 72 4.94 1.86 -15.92
C PHE A 72 5.85 0.70 -16.36
N ALA A 73 6.03 -0.32 -15.52
CA ALA A 73 6.77 -1.53 -15.88
C ALA A 73 6.11 -2.25 -17.07
N GLY A 74 4.78 -2.33 -17.10
CA GLY A 74 4.06 -2.89 -18.24
C GLY A 74 4.26 -2.11 -19.53
N ALA A 75 4.31 -0.77 -19.46
CA ALA A 75 4.65 0.06 -20.60
C ALA A 75 6.12 -0.13 -21.03
N ALA A 76 7.04 -0.29 -20.06
CA ALA A 76 8.45 -0.55 -20.35
C ALA A 76 8.65 -1.92 -21.06
N VAL A 77 7.93 -2.95 -20.63
CA VAL A 77 7.92 -4.26 -21.31
C VAL A 77 7.38 -4.15 -22.73
N ALA A 78 6.28 -3.40 -22.94
CA ALA A 78 5.76 -3.18 -24.28
C ALA A 78 6.79 -2.50 -25.19
N ASN A 79 7.48 -1.45 -24.69
CA ASN A 79 8.53 -0.76 -25.42
C ASN A 79 9.72 -1.70 -25.74
N MET A 80 10.18 -2.48 -24.77
CA MET A 80 11.27 -3.46 -24.93
C MET A 80 10.97 -4.47 -26.05
N LEU A 81 9.70 -4.86 -26.17
CA LEU A 81 9.24 -5.81 -27.20
C LEU A 81 8.94 -5.14 -28.56
N GLY A 82 9.31 -3.87 -28.73
CA GLY A 82 9.19 -3.14 -29.99
C GLY A 82 7.81 -2.52 -30.27
N PHE A 83 6.91 -2.51 -29.28
CA PHE A 83 5.63 -1.83 -29.43
C PHE A 83 5.74 -0.35 -29.09
N THR A 84 5.07 0.50 -29.87
CA THR A 84 4.97 1.93 -29.57
C THR A 84 4.03 2.17 -28.40
N VAL A 85 4.54 2.75 -27.32
CA VAL A 85 3.75 3.06 -26.12
C VAL A 85 2.83 4.26 -26.36
N SER A 86 1.55 4.06 -26.16
CA SER A 86 0.55 5.13 -26.19
C SER A 86 0.35 5.70 -24.78
N TRP A 87 0.83 6.93 -24.58
CA TRP A 87 0.74 7.62 -23.29
C TRP A 87 -0.71 7.89 -22.85
N GLY A 88 -1.62 8.11 -23.81
CA GLY A 88 -3.04 8.28 -23.52
C GLY A 88 -3.66 7.01 -22.92
N TRP A 89 -3.40 5.85 -23.52
CA TRP A 89 -3.87 4.58 -23.00
C TRP A 89 -3.19 4.21 -21.67
N LEU A 90 -1.91 4.54 -21.50
CA LEU A 90 -1.22 4.37 -20.23
C LEU A 90 -1.86 5.25 -19.14
N GLY A 91 -2.12 6.52 -19.43
CA GLY A 91 -2.78 7.43 -18.50
C GLY A 91 -4.17 6.93 -18.07
N LEU A 92 -4.96 6.40 -19.01
CA LEU A 92 -6.26 5.82 -18.71
C LEU A 92 -6.13 4.54 -17.87
N THR A 93 -5.12 3.71 -18.14
CA THR A 93 -4.83 2.51 -17.33
C THR A 93 -4.40 2.88 -15.91
N ILE A 94 -3.58 3.91 -15.76
CA ILE A 94 -3.17 4.45 -14.44
C ILE A 94 -4.39 4.97 -13.69
N LEU A 95 -5.28 5.70 -14.35
CA LEU A 95 -6.51 6.21 -13.72
C LEU A 95 -7.39 5.06 -13.25
N GLY A 96 -7.67 4.07 -14.09
CA GLY A 96 -8.50 2.91 -13.75
C GLY A 96 -7.89 2.08 -12.61
N GLY A 97 -6.59 1.77 -12.67
CA GLY A 97 -5.87 1.05 -11.64
C GLY A 97 -5.82 1.82 -10.31
N SER A 98 -5.63 3.14 -10.35
CA SER A 98 -5.65 3.99 -9.15
C SER A 98 -7.02 4.04 -8.49
N LEU A 99 -8.08 4.15 -9.27
CA LEU A 99 -9.46 4.12 -8.77
C LEU A 99 -9.80 2.76 -8.12
N LEU A 100 -9.37 1.66 -8.74
CA LEU A 100 -9.52 0.32 -8.17
C LEU A 100 -8.78 0.19 -6.83
N HIS A 101 -7.55 0.69 -6.76
CA HIS A 101 -6.73 0.69 -5.54
C HIS A 101 -7.35 1.56 -4.43
N ILE A 102 -7.82 2.78 -4.75
CA ILE A 102 -8.53 3.65 -3.80
C ILE A 102 -9.78 2.95 -3.28
N GLY A 103 -10.58 2.35 -4.17
CA GLY A 103 -11.77 1.58 -3.80
C GLY A 103 -11.43 0.44 -2.83
N THR A 104 -10.37 -0.31 -3.10
CA THR A 104 -9.88 -1.38 -2.24
C THR A 104 -9.45 -0.85 -0.87
N ASN A 105 -8.66 0.22 -0.81
CA ASN A 105 -8.19 0.79 0.45
C ASN A 105 -9.33 1.34 1.32
N THR A 106 -10.29 2.02 0.70
CA THR A 106 -11.44 2.59 1.43
C THR A 106 -12.46 1.52 1.85
N ALA A 107 -12.64 0.46 1.06
CA ALA A 107 -13.40 -0.71 1.48
C ALA A 107 -12.72 -1.43 2.66
N ASN A 108 -11.38 -1.57 2.63
CA ASN A 108 -10.61 -2.12 3.73
C ASN A 108 -10.84 -1.33 5.02
N ASP A 109 -10.68 0.00 5.00
CA ASP A 109 -10.90 0.84 6.18
C ASP A 109 -12.35 0.73 6.73
N TYR A 110 -13.36 0.59 5.83
CA TYR A 110 -14.73 0.38 6.25
C TYR A 110 -14.94 -0.96 6.95
N TYR A 111 -14.43 -2.06 6.36
CA TYR A 111 -14.63 -3.40 6.92
C TYR A 111 -13.77 -3.66 8.16
N ASP A 112 -12.56 -3.11 8.25
CA ASP A 112 -11.74 -3.21 9.46
C ASP A 112 -12.35 -2.40 10.62
N HIS A 113 -13.00 -1.26 10.35
CA HIS A 113 -13.81 -0.55 11.32
C HIS A 113 -15.03 -1.37 11.76
N THR A 114 -15.85 -1.88 10.81
CA THR A 114 -17.08 -2.59 11.16
C THR A 114 -16.86 -3.96 11.81
N SER A 115 -15.69 -4.57 11.60
CA SER A 115 -15.28 -5.81 12.27
C SER A 115 -14.65 -5.59 13.66
N GLY A 116 -14.39 -4.34 14.06
CA GLY A 116 -13.70 -4.00 15.30
C GLY A 116 -12.19 -4.21 15.27
N THR A 117 -11.61 -4.57 14.13
CA THR A 117 -10.16 -4.78 13.98
C THR A 117 -9.39 -3.49 14.25
N ASP A 118 -9.90 -2.39 13.72
CA ASP A 118 -9.30 -1.06 13.92
C ASP A 118 -9.35 -0.61 15.38
N GLU A 119 -10.45 -0.83 16.07
CA GLU A 119 -10.64 -0.47 17.47
C GLU A 119 -9.74 -1.32 18.39
N ALA A 120 -9.54 -2.60 18.07
CA ALA A 120 -8.65 -3.49 18.81
C ALA A 120 -7.16 -3.16 18.61
N ASN A 121 -6.81 -2.49 17.51
CA ASN A 121 -5.43 -2.15 17.22
C ASN A 121 -5.03 -0.81 17.85
N VAL A 122 -4.40 -0.85 19.02
CA VAL A 122 -3.89 0.32 19.76
C VAL A 122 -2.44 0.68 19.43
N ASN A 123 -1.71 -0.23 18.76
CA ASN A 123 -0.28 -0.08 18.46
C ASN A 123 -0.01 0.40 17.02
N TYR A 124 -1.05 0.74 16.27
CA TYR A 124 -0.93 1.20 14.89
C TYR A 124 0.07 2.34 14.68
N MET A 125 0.63 2.44 13.48
CA MET A 125 1.60 3.45 13.07
C MET A 125 1.12 4.19 11.81
N VAL A 126 0.46 5.34 12.00
CA VAL A 126 0.03 6.18 10.86
C VAL A 126 1.26 6.72 10.11
N PRO A 127 1.26 6.72 8.77
CA PRO A 127 0.19 6.23 7.86
C PRO A 127 0.34 4.76 7.45
N PHE A 128 1.25 3.99 8.05
CA PHE A 128 1.71 2.69 7.52
C PHE A 128 0.82 1.52 7.91
N SER A 129 0.34 1.47 9.16
CA SER A 129 -0.45 0.36 9.68
C SER A 129 -1.74 0.83 10.34
N GLY A 130 -2.71 -0.11 10.54
CA GLY A 130 -4.00 0.18 11.13
C GLY A 130 -4.93 1.01 10.25
N GLY A 131 -4.83 0.92 8.93
CA GLY A 131 -5.66 1.67 8.00
C GLY A 131 -5.33 3.16 7.92
N SER A 132 -6.22 3.95 7.33
CA SER A 132 -6.09 5.42 7.28
C SER A 132 -6.46 6.10 8.59
N ARG A 133 -7.14 5.40 9.49
CA ARG A 133 -7.75 5.95 10.73
C ARG A 133 -8.72 7.11 10.50
N SER A 134 -9.12 7.35 9.27
CA SER A 134 -9.96 8.50 8.92
C SER A 134 -11.33 8.46 9.60
N ILE A 135 -11.90 7.25 9.81
CA ILE A 135 -13.17 7.07 10.53
C ILE A 135 -12.97 7.37 12.01
N GLN A 136 -11.94 6.80 12.64
CA GLN A 136 -11.64 6.98 14.06
C GLN A 136 -11.24 8.42 14.41
N MET A 137 -10.60 9.12 13.46
CA MET A 137 -10.27 10.55 13.59
C MET A 137 -11.46 11.49 13.29
N GLY A 138 -12.62 10.95 12.89
CA GLY A 138 -13.81 11.75 12.55
C GLY A 138 -13.67 12.57 11.25
N LEU A 139 -12.71 12.23 10.39
CA LEU A 139 -12.52 12.92 9.09
C LEU A 139 -13.62 12.56 8.09
N ILE A 140 -14.15 11.35 8.20
CA ILE A 140 -15.26 10.83 7.39
C ILE A 140 -16.06 9.83 8.21
N SER A 141 -17.38 9.74 7.97
CA SER A 141 -18.22 8.70 8.59
C SER A 141 -17.96 7.32 7.93
N ALA A 142 -18.25 6.24 8.64
CA ALA A 142 -18.15 4.88 8.07
C ALA A 142 -18.98 4.74 6.79
N LYS A 143 -20.23 5.25 6.79
CA LYS A 143 -21.07 5.30 5.58
C LYS A 143 -20.42 6.11 4.45
N GLY A 144 -19.79 7.25 4.77
CA GLY A 144 -19.06 8.06 3.80
C GLY A 144 -17.87 7.29 3.20
N MET A 145 -17.11 6.54 4.02
CA MET A 145 -16.00 5.72 3.57
C MET A 145 -16.47 4.63 2.59
N LEU A 146 -17.60 3.94 2.90
CA LEU A 146 -18.19 2.96 1.99
C LEU A 146 -18.65 3.59 0.67
N ILE A 147 -19.22 4.81 0.70
CA ILE A 147 -19.61 5.54 -0.52
C ILE A 147 -18.37 5.83 -1.37
N VAL A 148 -17.26 6.28 -0.78
CA VAL A 148 -16.00 6.51 -1.51
C VAL A 148 -15.52 5.22 -2.17
N ALA A 149 -15.59 4.08 -1.48
CA ALA A 149 -15.23 2.78 -2.04
C ALA A 149 -16.08 2.42 -3.26
N ILE A 150 -17.41 2.49 -3.11
CA ILE A 150 -18.36 2.16 -4.20
C ILE A 150 -18.16 3.08 -5.41
N VAL A 151 -18.04 4.39 -5.19
CA VAL A 151 -17.83 5.37 -6.26
C VAL A 151 -16.50 5.12 -6.97
N SER A 152 -15.43 4.82 -6.22
CA SER A 152 -14.13 4.52 -6.80
C SER A 152 -14.16 3.25 -7.66
N PHE A 153 -14.81 2.18 -7.21
CA PHE A 153 -15.01 0.96 -8.00
C PHE A 153 -15.86 1.20 -9.25
N ALA A 154 -16.96 1.96 -9.12
CA ALA A 154 -17.81 2.30 -10.26
C ALA A 154 -17.06 3.14 -11.31
N LEU A 155 -16.30 4.13 -10.88
CA LEU A 155 -15.47 4.94 -11.79
C LEU A 155 -14.37 4.10 -12.43
N SER A 156 -13.72 3.18 -11.68
CA SER A 156 -12.76 2.25 -12.25
C SER A 156 -13.39 1.36 -13.33
N ALA A 157 -14.59 0.86 -13.10
CA ALA A 157 -15.33 0.06 -14.09
C ALA A 157 -15.66 0.89 -15.35
N LEU A 158 -16.10 2.15 -15.18
CA LEU A 158 -16.37 3.05 -16.31
C LEU A 158 -15.11 3.31 -17.14
N VAL A 159 -13.96 3.57 -16.48
CA VAL A 159 -12.65 3.70 -17.14
C VAL A 159 -12.22 2.39 -17.81
N GLY A 160 -12.64 1.25 -17.26
CA GLY A 160 -12.38 -0.08 -17.83
C GLY A 160 -13.05 -0.31 -19.19
N ILE A 161 -14.21 0.34 -19.48
CA ILE A 161 -14.94 0.14 -20.73
C ILE A 161 -14.09 0.43 -21.96
N PRO A 162 -13.50 1.63 -22.14
CA PRO A 162 -12.65 1.88 -23.30
C PRO A 162 -11.37 1.01 -23.32
N LEU A 163 -10.85 0.60 -22.15
CA LEU A 163 -9.69 -0.30 -22.10
C LEU A 163 -10.06 -1.71 -22.62
N ILE A 164 -11.26 -2.20 -22.31
CA ILE A 164 -11.80 -3.47 -22.84
C ILE A 164 -12.02 -3.35 -24.36
N GLN A 165 -12.57 -2.24 -24.83
CA GLN A 165 -12.76 -1.99 -26.26
C GLN A 165 -11.42 -1.97 -27.00
N LYS A 166 -10.36 -1.43 -26.37
CA LYS A 166 -9.02 -1.35 -26.94
C LYS A 166 -8.28 -2.68 -26.98
N ALA A 167 -8.30 -3.45 -25.88
CA ALA A 167 -7.43 -4.62 -25.69
C ALA A 167 -8.20 -5.94 -25.44
N GLY A 168 -9.54 -5.90 -25.51
CA GLY A 168 -10.37 -7.09 -25.48
C GLY A 168 -10.72 -7.60 -24.08
N MET A 169 -11.46 -8.71 -24.08
CA MET A 169 -11.99 -9.35 -22.86
C MET A 169 -10.98 -9.71 -21.78
N PRO A 170 -9.70 -10.01 -22.06
CA PRO A 170 -8.73 -10.28 -21.01
C PRO A 170 -8.58 -9.11 -20.02
N VAL A 171 -8.75 -7.84 -20.46
CA VAL A 171 -8.76 -6.68 -19.56
C VAL A 171 -9.88 -6.77 -18.53
N LEU A 172 -11.08 -7.19 -18.95
CA LEU A 172 -12.21 -7.39 -18.06
C LEU A 172 -11.90 -8.45 -17.01
N TRP A 173 -11.34 -9.59 -17.40
CA TRP A 173 -11.00 -10.66 -16.46
C TRP A 173 -9.95 -10.23 -15.46
N LEU A 174 -8.89 -9.52 -15.89
CA LEU A 174 -7.88 -8.97 -14.97
C LEU A 174 -8.51 -7.95 -14.00
N GLY A 175 -9.39 -7.08 -14.49
CA GLY A 175 -10.12 -6.13 -13.66
C GLY A 175 -11.05 -6.80 -12.65
N LEU A 176 -11.76 -7.86 -13.05
CA LEU A 176 -12.64 -8.62 -12.16
C LEU A 176 -11.83 -9.38 -11.08
N ILE A 177 -10.69 -9.97 -11.43
CA ILE A 177 -9.78 -10.61 -10.46
C ILE A 177 -9.29 -9.56 -9.46
N GLY A 178 -8.84 -8.40 -9.94
CA GLY A 178 -8.40 -7.29 -9.09
C GLY A 178 -9.50 -6.78 -8.16
N PHE A 179 -10.72 -6.57 -8.71
CA PHE A 179 -11.88 -6.14 -7.93
C PHE A 179 -12.26 -7.18 -6.87
N PHE A 180 -12.41 -8.45 -7.26
CA PHE A 180 -12.82 -9.53 -6.36
C PHE A 180 -11.80 -9.72 -5.22
N SER A 181 -10.52 -9.81 -5.55
CA SER A 181 -9.47 -9.96 -4.55
C SER A 181 -9.33 -8.71 -3.66
N GLY A 182 -9.48 -7.51 -4.22
CA GLY A 182 -9.40 -6.26 -3.48
C GLY A 182 -10.61 -6.04 -2.56
N PHE A 183 -11.84 -6.21 -3.06
CA PHE A 183 -13.05 -6.05 -2.27
C PHE A 183 -13.11 -7.07 -1.13
N PHE A 184 -12.89 -8.35 -1.43
CA PHE A 184 -12.94 -9.43 -0.44
C PHE A 184 -11.63 -9.58 0.35
N TYR A 185 -10.71 -8.64 0.21
CA TYR A 185 -9.50 -8.62 1.04
C TYR A 185 -9.85 -8.59 2.54
N THR A 186 -10.80 -7.72 2.92
CA THR A 186 -11.33 -7.62 4.28
C THR A 186 -12.82 -7.88 4.37
N ALA A 187 -13.57 -7.76 3.27
CA ALA A 187 -15.01 -7.96 3.24
C ALA A 187 -15.39 -9.43 3.50
N PRO A 188 -16.49 -9.71 4.27
CA PRO A 188 -17.06 -11.05 4.36
C PRO A 188 -17.65 -11.48 3.00
N PRO A 189 -17.76 -12.76 2.73
CA PRO A 189 -17.44 -13.89 3.61
C PRO A 189 -15.96 -14.32 3.53
N PHE A 190 -15.17 -13.85 2.55
CA PHE A 190 -13.86 -14.40 2.27
C PHE A 190 -12.76 -13.87 3.19
N ARG A 191 -12.69 -12.56 3.42
CA ARG A 191 -11.70 -11.90 4.30
C ARG A 191 -10.28 -12.44 4.06
N PHE A 192 -9.77 -12.32 2.82
CA PHE A 192 -8.50 -12.92 2.40
C PHE A 192 -7.31 -12.50 3.28
N ALA A 193 -7.31 -11.29 3.79
CA ALA A 193 -6.30 -10.80 4.74
C ALA A 193 -6.23 -11.63 6.03
N SER A 194 -7.30 -12.37 6.37
CA SER A 194 -7.38 -13.22 7.57
C SER A 194 -7.07 -14.69 7.27
N ARG A 195 -6.44 -15.01 6.14
CA ARG A 195 -6.28 -16.38 5.64
C ARG A 195 -4.82 -16.84 5.51
N LYS A 196 -4.04 -16.71 6.58
CA LYS A 196 -2.70 -17.34 6.74
C LYS A 196 -1.76 -17.19 5.54
N GLY A 197 -1.57 -15.96 5.07
CA GLY A 197 -0.68 -15.63 3.94
C GLY A 197 -1.38 -15.47 2.59
N LEU A 198 -2.66 -15.79 2.48
CA LEU A 198 -3.40 -15.58 1.23
C LEU A 198 -3.55 -14.10 0.90
N GLY A 199 -3.68 -13.24 1.92
CA GLY A 199 -3.72 -11.79 1.74
C GLY A 199 -2.45 -11.25 1.09
N GLU A 200 -1.31 -11.59 1.64
CA GLU A 200 0.02 -11.15 1.16
C GLU A 200 0.30 -11.70 -0.25
N LEU A 201 -0.08 -12.96 -0.50
CA LEU A 201 0.03 -13.58 -1.83
C LEU A 201 -0.82 -12.83 -2.86
N LEU A 202 -2.10 -12.57 -2.56
CA LEU A 202 -3.01 -11.88 -3.47
C LEU A 202 -2.53 -10.45 -3.76
N ILE A 203 -2.01 -9.74 -2.77
CA ILE A 203 -1.43 -8.41 -2.99
C ILE A 203 -0.22 -8.51 -3.90
N GLY A 204 0.70 -9.44 -3.64
CA GLY A 204 1.86 -9.65 -4.51
C GLY A 204 1.46 -9.96 -5.95
N LEU A 205 0.47 -10.84 -6.16
CA LEU A 205 -0.01 -11.20 -7.50
C LEU A 205 -0.72 -10.03 -8.20
N ASN A 206 -1.59 -9.29 -7.50
CA ASN A 206 -2.36 -8.20 -8.10
C ASN A 206 -1.47 -7.01 -8.46
N PHE A 207 -0.64 -6.54 -7.53
CA PHE A 207 0.24 -5.38 -7.75
C PHE A 207 1.53 -5.71 -8.51
N GLY A 208 1.80 -6.98 -8.75
CA GLY A 208 2.92 -7.42 -9.58
C GLY A 208 2.44 -7.99 -10.92
N PRO A 209 2.44 -9.31 -11.08
CA PRO A 209 2.19 -9.96 -12.36
C PRO A 209 0.91 -9.52 -13.07
N LEU A 210 -0.22 -9.42 -12.37
CA LEU A 210 -1.49 -9.10 -13.02
C LEU A 210 -1.57 -7.65 -13.47
N MET A 211 -1.06 -6.71 -12.67
CA MET A 211 -1.10 -5.28 -13.00
C MET A 211 -0.11 -4.96 -14.14
N VAL A 212 1.10 -5.53 -14.13
CA VAL A 212 2.07 -5.38 -15.22
C VAL A 212 1.52 -5.98 -16.50
N ALA A 213 0.97 -7.21 -16.45
CA ALA A 213 0.35 -7.86 -17.60
C ALA A 213 -0.83 -7.06 -18.16
N GLY A 214 -1.69 -6.50 -17.29
CA GLY A 214 -2.80 -5.65 -17.71
C GLY A 214 -2.34 -4.39 -18.43
N SER A 215 -1.30 -3.72 -17.93
CA SER A 215 -0.72 -2.54 -18.58
C SER A 215 -0.09 -2.89 -19.92
N THR A 216 0.70 -3.96 -20.00
CA THR A 216 1.29 -4.44 -21.27
C THR A 216 0.21 -4.83 -22.27
N LEU A 217 -0.84 -5.52 -21.82
CA LEU A 217 -1.97 -5.92 -22.67
C LEU A 217 -2.65 -4.70 -23.32
N VAL A 218 -2.88 -3.62 -22.57
CA VAL A 218 -3.49 -2.40 -23.12
C VAL A 218 -2.59 -1.76 -24.20
N GLN A 219 -1.27 -1.83 -24.04
CA GLN A 219 -0.33 -1.29 -25.02
C GLN A 219 -0.20 -2.16 -26.27
N THR A 220 -0.20 -3.48 -26.12
CA THR A 220 0.18 -4.43 -27.17
C THR A 220 -1.01 -5.19 -27.77
N GLY A 221 -2.15 -5.25 -27.08
CA GLY A 221 -3.28 -6.11 -27.41
C GLY A 221 -3.04 -7.60 -27.12
N LYS A 222 -1.94 -7.96 -26.44
CA LYS A 222 -1.53 -9.35 -26.18
C LYS A 222 -1.18 -9.58 -24.72
N LEU A 223 -1.54 -10.76 -24.20
CA LEU A 223 -0.99 -11.25 -22.93
C LEU A 223 0.36 -11.89 -23.21
N LEU A 224 1.42 -11.30 -22.67
CA LEU A 224 2.80 -11.68 -22.95
C LEU A 224 3.45 -12.22 -21.66
N PRO A 225 4.16 -13.36 -21.71
CA PRO A 225 4.82 -13.95 -20.53
C PRO A 225 5.80 -13.01 -19.85
N GLU A 226 6.52 -12.20 -20.62
CA GLU A 226 7.49 -11.22 -20.13
C GLU A 226 6.86 -10.22 -19.16
N ALA A 227 5.60 -9.86 -19.38
CA ALA A 227 4.87 -8.95 -18.51
C ALA A 227 4.59 -9.57 -17.14
N PHE A 228 4.23 -10.86 -17.09
CA PHE A 228 4.06 -11.58 -15.82
C PHE A 228 5.39 -11.70 -15.07
N PHE A 229 6.47 -12.02 -15.78
CA PHE A 229 7.82 -12.11 -15.20
C PHE A 229 8.29 -10.76 -14.64
N ALA A 230 8.12 -9.66 -15.38
CA ALA A 230 8.45 -8.32 -14.88
C ALA A 230 7.66 -7.95 -13.61
N GLY A 231 6.47 -8.48 -13.45
CA GLY A 231 5.65 -8.28 -12.26
C GLY A 231 6.16 -8.98 -11.01
N ILE A 232 6.94 -10.06 -11.13
CA ILE A 232 7.38 -10.86 -9.98
C ILE A 232 8.16 -10.01 -8.95
N PRO A 233 9.27 -9.34 -9.30
CA PRO A 233 10.02 -8.54 -8.33
C PRO A 233 9.20 -7.39 -7.75
N ILE A 234 8.35 -6.76 -8.55
CA ILE A 234 7.49 -5.66 -8.11
C ILE A 234 6.46 -6.18 -7.09
N GLY A 235 5.79 -7.29 -7.39
CA GLY A 235 4.80 -7.91 -6.51
C GLY A 235 5.40 -8.38 -5.19
N LEU A 236 6.60 -8.97 -5.21
CA LEU A 236 7.32 -9.37 -3.99
C LEU A 236 7.65 -8.17 -3.10
N LEU A 237 8.03 -7.03 -3.68
CA LEU A 237 8.29 -5.81 -2.91
C LEU A 237 7.00 -5.17 -2.38
N VAL A 238 5.89 -5.22 -3.11
CA VAL A 238 4.59 -4.75 -2.59
C VAL A 238 4.10 -5.68 -1.48
N ALA A 239 4.27 -7.00 -1.61
CA ALA A 239 3.99 -7.93 -0.53
C ALA A 239 4.87 -7.63 0.70
N ALA A 240 6.15 -7.27 0.52
CA ALA A 240 7.03 -6.88 1.62
C ALA A 240 6.57 -5.58 2.32
N ILE A 241 5.95 -4.62 1.59
CA ILE A 241 5.33 -3.42 2.20
C ILE A 241 4.20 -3.82 3.14
N VAL A 242 3.28 -4.67 2.68
CA VAL A 242 2.17 -5.13 3.52
C VAL A 242 2.70 -5.92 4.71
N TYR A 243 3.61 -6.84 4.45
CA TYR A 243 4.22 -7.70 5.46
C TYR A 243 4.89 -6.91 6.60
N VAL A 244 5.67 -5.86 6.28
CA VAL A 244 6.30 -5.04 7.34
C VAL A 244 5.27 -4.18 8.08
N ASN A 245 4.17 -3.79 7.42
CA ASN A 245 3.10 -3.01 8.02
C ASN A 245 2.22 -3.84 8.98
N GLU A 246 2.23 -5.17 8.90
CA GLU A 246 1.50 -6.07 9.80
C GLU A 246 2.18 -6.26 11.15
N PHE A 247 3.48 -5.93 11.31
CA PHE A 247 4.15 -6.06 12.61
C PHE A 247 3.52 -5.21 13.72
N PRO A 248 3.25 -3.91 13.52
CA PRO A 248 2.56 -3.11 14.52
C PRO A 248 1.12 -3.57 14.78
N ASP A 249 0.48 -4.19 13.79
CA ASP A 249 -0.90 -4.64 13.85
C ASP A 249 -1.06 -6.00 14.56
N TYR A 250 0.04 -6.71 14.88
CA TYR A 250 0.05 -8.06 15.42
C TYR A 250 -0.95 -8.31 16.56
N HIS A 251 -0.98 -7.43 17.55
CA HIS A 251 -1.84 -7.62 18.73
C HIS A 251 -3.32 -7.43 18.40
N GLY A 252 -3.65 -6.42 17.57
CA GLY A 252 -5.01 -6.16 17.10
C GLY A 252 -5.52 -7.27 16.19
N ASP A 253 -4.71 -7.68 15.22
CA ASP A 253 -5.03 -8.74 14.28
C ASP A 253 -5.28 -10.07 15.00
N LYS A 254 -4.41 -10.42 15.94
CA LYS A 254 -4.54 -11.64 16.76
C LYS A 254 -5.80 -11.61 17.63
N ALA A 255 -6.13 -10.46 18.22
CA ALA A 255 -7.31 -10.32 19.08
C ALA A 255 -8.64 -10.46 18.31
N THR A 256 -8.64 -10.13 17.00
CA THR A 256 -9.82 -10.17 16.13
C THR A 256 -9.86 -11.37 15.18
N GLY A 257 -8.93 -12.31 15.33
CA GLY A 257 -8.86 -13.53 14.52
C GLY A 257 -8.45 -13.26 13.06
N LYS A 258 -7.66 -12.20 12.82
CA LYS A 258 -7.06 -11.91 11.51
C LYS A 258 -5.70 -12.60 11.45
N ASP A 259 -5.67 -13.81 10.88
CA ASP A 259 -4.51 -14.70 10.82
C ASP A 259 -3.55 -14.29 9.67
N THR A 260 -2.89 -13.12 9.79
CA THR A 260 -1.78 -12.73 8.91
C THR A 260 -0.56 -13.62 9.14
N LEU A 261 0.42 -13.60 8.23
CA LEU A 261 1.66 -14.39 8.43
C LEU A 261 2.42 -13.97 9.70
N ILE A 262 2.33 -12.70 10.10
CA ILE A 262 2.93 -12.22 11.34
C ILE A 262 2.24 -12.85 12.56
N VAL A 263 0.92 -13.01 12.50
CA VAL A 263 0.16 -13.68 13.58
C VAL A 263 0.48 -15.17 13.63
N VAL A 264 0.57 -15.82 12.46
CA VAL A 264 0.81 -17.29 12.36
C VAL A 264 2.20 -17.67 12.87
N PHE A 265 3.25 -16.95 12.44
CA PHE A 265 4.64 -17.30 12.79
C PHE A 265 5.14 -16.63 14.08
N GLY A 266 4.43 -15.61 14.54
CA GLY A 266 4.86 -14.70 15.59
C GLY A 266 5.91 -13.71 15.11
N PRO A 267 5.94 -12.45 15.63
CA PRO A 267 6.74 -11.36 15.09
C PRO A 267 8.23 -11.67 15.02
N LYS A 268 8.77 -12.40 16.02
CA LYS A 268 10.20 -12.75 16.07
C LYS A 268 10.64 -13.65 14.90
N LYS A 269 9.86 -14.65 14.51
CA LYS A 269 10.17 -15.54 13.40
C LYS A 269 9.79 -14.92 12.05
N ALA A 270 8.71 -14.17 12.01
CA ALA A 270 8.20 -13.51 10.81
C ALA A 270 9.21 -12.55 10.15
N ARG A 271 10.20 -12.01 10.89
CA ARG A 271 11.28 -11.21 10.30
C ARG A 271 12.01 -11.91 9.15
N LEU A 272 12.13 -13.24 9.21
CA LEU A 272 12.75 -14.04 8.14
C LEU A 272 11.92 -14.01 6.85
N GLY A 273 10.57 -13.98 6.97
CA GLY A 273 9.67 -13.84 5.82
C GLY A 273 9.86 -12.53 5.06
N TYR A 274 10.08 -11.43 5.78
CA TYR A 274 10.42 -10.16 5.15
C TYR A 274 11.72 -10.25 4.34
N VAL A 275 12.78 -10.80 4.93
CA VAL A 275 14.07 -10.99 4.26
C VAL A 275 13.91 -11.87 3.02
N PHE A 276 13.15 -12.96 3.14
CA PHE A 276 12.86 -13.85 2.02
C PHE A 276 12.18 -13.12 0.85
N LEU A 277 11.14 -12.31 1.12
CA LEU A 277 10.45 -11.55 0.09
C LEU A 277 11.38 -10.59 -0.64
N VAL A 278 12.15 -9.82 0.11
CA VAL A 278 13.05 -8.81 -0.47
C VAL A 278 14.21 -9.45 -1.24
N VAL A 279 14.85 -10.47 -0.69
CA VAL A 279 15.93 -11.20 -1.38
C VAL A 279 15.41 -11.86 -2.65
N SER A 280 14.23 -12.49 -2.61
CA SER A 280 13.60 -13.11 -3.77
C SER A 280 13.29 -12.10 -4.87
N ALA A 281 12.90 -10.87 -4.51
CA ALA A 281 12.67 -9.81 -5.48
C ALA A 281 13.96 -9.44 -6.25
N PHE A 282 15.06 -9.19 -5.54
CA PHE A 282 16.33 -8.87 -6.19
C PHE A 282 16.91 -10.05 -6.97
N LEU A 283 16.80 -11.26 -6.41
CA LEU A 283 17.25 -12.47 -7.08
C LEU A 283 16.47 -12.72 -8.38
N SER A 284 15.15 -12.48 -8.39
CA SER A 284 14.34 -12.62 -9.60
C SER A 284 14.77 -11.64 -10.70
N ILE A 285 15.12 -10.40 -10.37
CA ILE A 285 15.68 -9.44 -11.34
C ILE A 285 16.99 -9.97 -11.92
N ALA A 286 17.90 -10.43 -11.05
CA ALA A 286 19.20 -10.93 -11.47
C ALA A 286 19.08 -12.17 -12.39
N ILE A 287 18.24 -13.13 -12.01
CA ILE A 287 17.99 -14.34 -12.81
C ILE A 287 17.42 -13.98 -14.17
N MET A 288 16.38 -13.14 -14.23
CA MET A 288 15.73 -12.81 -15.49
C MET A 288 16.64 -12.01 -16.43
N ALA A 289 17.51 -11.13 -15.90
CA ALA A 289 18.49 -10.42 -16.70
C ALA A 289 19.58 -11.38 -17.24
N THR A 290 20.11 -12.27 -16.41
CA THR A 290 21.15 -13.25 -16.84
C THR A 290 20.62 -14.33 -17.78
N MET A 291 19.31 -14.65 -17.71
CA MET A 291 18.65 -15.55 -18.66
C MET A 291 18.27 -14.87 -19.99
N GLY A 292 18.54 -13.57 -20.16
CA GLY A 292 18.18 -12.82 -21.36
C GLY A 292 16.69 -12.50 -21.50
N THR A 293 15.88 -12.72 -20.44
CA THR A 293 14.45 -12.34 -20.46
C THR A 293 14.30 -10.81 -20.47
N PHE A 294 15.18 -10.11 -19.74
CA PHE A 294 15.26 -8.65 -19.70
C PHE A 294 16.67 -8.16 -20.03
N PRO A 295 16.81 -6.92 -20.49
CA PRO A 295 18.11 -6.33 -20.75
C PRO A 295 19.03 -6.37 -19.53
N MET A 296 20.33 -6.59 -19.74
CA MET A 296 21.33 -6.52 -18.65
C MET A 296 21.30 -5.17 -17.91
N LEU A 297 20.89 -4.09 -18.57
CA LEU A 297 20.71 -2.79 -17.94
C LEU A 297 19.69 -2.82 -16.80
N SER A 298 18.73 -3.77 -16.80
CA SER A 298 17.78 -3.92 -15.68
C SER A 298 18.45 -4.23 -14.33
N LEU A 299 19.70 -4.71 -14.34
CA LEU A 299 20.50 -4.92 -13.12
C LEU A 299 20.80 -3.63 -12.35
N ILE A 300 20.63 -2.45 -12.93
CA ILE A 300 20.75 -1.18 -12.20
C ILE A 300 19.78 -1.14 -11.00
N ALA A 301 18.65 -1.85 -11.08
CA ALA A 301 17.72 -1.97 -9.96
C ALA A 301 18.35 -2.60 -8.70
N LEU A 302 19.40 -3.43 -8.86
CA LEU A 302 20.12 -4.02 -7.73
C LEU A 302 20.84 -2.97 -6.86
N LEU A 303 21.09 -1.76 -7.39
CA LEU A 303 21.65 -0.67 -6.60
C LEU A 303 20.77 -0.30 -5.40
N ALA A 304 19.45 -0.49 -5.51
CA ALA A 304 18.55 -0.24 -4.39
C ALA A 304 18.74 -1.24 -3.23
N SER A 305 19.41 -2.37 -3.43
CA SER A 305 19.65 -3.38 -2.38
C SER A 305 20.43 -2.84 -1.17
N PHE A 306 21.21 -1.78 -1.32
CA PHE A 306 21.88 -1.14 -0.18
C PHE A 306 20.91 -0.62 0.88
N LEU A 307 19.70 -0.23 0.49
CA LEU A 307 18.67 0.22 1.43
C LEU A 307 18.19 -0.93 2.33
N VAL A 308 18.23 -2.17 1.84
CA VAL A 308 17.78 -3.36 2.56
C VAL A 308 18.54 -3.53 3.88
N ILE A 309 19.83 -3.24 3.89
CA ILE A 309 20.69 -3.41 5.07
C ILE A 309 20.14 -2.62 6.26
N ASN A 310 19.80 -1.35 6.03
CA ASN A 310 19.29 -0.50 7.10
C ASN A 310 17.86 -0.90 7.51
N ILE A 311 17.00 -1.23 6.54
CA ILE A 311 15.62 -1.66 6.80
C ILE A 311 15.61 -2.92 7.66
N VAL A 312 16.43 -3.92 7.29
CA VAL A 312 16.54 -5.18 8.04
C VAL A 312 17.11 -4.94 9.45
N LYS A 313 18.14 -4.10 9.59
CA LYS A 313 18.66 -3.74 10.92
C LYS A 313 17.59 -3.12 11.82
N VAL A 314 16.79 -2.17 11.29
CA VAL A 314 15.69 -1.54 12.03
C VAL A 314 14.63 -2.57 12.38
N LEU A 315 14.19 -3.41 11.42
CA LEU A 315 13.21 -4.47 11.64
C LEU A 315 13.66 -5.45 12.73
N TYR A 316 14.90 -5.93 12.65
CA TYR A 316 15.39 -6.91 13.63
C TYR A 316 15.52 -6.34 15.05
N LYS A 317 15.80 -5.05 15.17
CA LYS A 317 15.92 -4.37 16.47
C LYS A 317 14.57 -3.95 17.04
N ASN A 318 13.60 -3.58 16.19
CA ASN A 318 12.41 -2.83 16.61
C ASN A 318 11.08 -3.46 16.15
N TYR A 319 11.04 -4.74 15.81
CA TYR A 319 9.86 -5.43 15.25
C TYR A 319 8.61 -5.39 16.16
N ASP A 320 8.76 -5.07 17.43
CA ASP A 320 7.72 -5.05 18.47
C ASP A 320 7.46 -3.67 19.07
N ASN A 321 8.04 -2.61 18.49
CA ASN A 321 7.90 -1.25 19.04
C ASN A 321 7.83 -0.19 17.94
N ARG A 322 7.48 1.05 18.33
CA ARG A 322 7.25 2.17 17.40
C ARG A 322 8.49 2.66 16.64
N LEU A 323 9.68 2.27 17.04
CA LEU A 323 10.92 2.57 16.30
C LEU A 323 11.05 1.73 15.02
N LEU A 324 10.08 0.87 14.71
CA LEU A 324 9.94 0.17 13.44
C LEU A 324 9.57 1.11 12.28
N GLN A 325 8.96 2.26 12.53
CA GLN A 325 8.45 3.19 11.52
C GLN A 325 9.44 3.47 10.36
N PRO A 326 10.76 3.65 10.58
CA PRO A 326 11.70 3.81 9.47
C PRO A 326 11.81 2.59 8.55
N ALA A 327 11.54 1.37 9.03
CA ALA A 327 11.51 0.19 8.17
C ALA A 327 10.26 0.16 7.29
N ASN A 328 9.10 0.58 7.80
CA ASN A 328 7.87 0.72 7.02
C ASN A 328 8.07 1.73 5.86
N ALA A 329 8.52 2.95 6.18
CA ALA A 329 8.81 3.98 5.18
C ALA A 329 9.93 3.54 4.21
N GLY A 330 10.98 2.92 4.75
CA GLY A 330 12.11 2.43 3.97
C GLY A 330 11.69 1.38 2.94
N THR A 331 10.75 0.49 3.27
CA THR A 331 10.26 -0.54 2.35
C THR A 331 9.45 0.06 1.20
N ILE A 332 8.64 1.10 1.45
CA ILE A 332 7.94 1.84 0.39
C ILE A 332 8.95 2.50 -0.56
N ASN A 333 9.98 3.16 0.00
CA ASN A 333 11.03 3.77 -0.81
C ASN A 333 11.84 2.72 -1.58
N LEU A 334 12.14 1.58 -0.96
CA LEU A 334 12.81 0.45 -1.61
C LEU A 334 12.03 -0.03 -2.84
N HIS A 335 10.71 -0.24 -2.68
CA HIS A 335 9.84 -0.61 -3.80
C HIS A 335 9.85 0.45 -4.91
N ALA A 336 9.67 1.72 -4.56
CA ALA A 336 9.61 2.81 -5.54
C ALA A 336 10.94 2.95 -6.31
N ILE A 337 12.07 2.98 -5.60
CA ILE A 337 13.39 3.14 -6.21
C ILE A 337 13.75 1.92 -7.06
N THR A 338 13.58 0.70 -6.52
CA THR A 338 13.83 -0.54 -7.28
C THR A 338 12.98 -0.60 -8.53
N GLY A 339 11.66 -0.29 -8.40
CA GLY A 339 10.73 -0.33 -9.50
C GLY A 339 11.06 0.69 -10.60
N VAL A 340 11.39 1.92 -10.22
CA VAL A 340 11.80 2.96 -11.20
C VAL A 340 13.08 2.56 -11.91
N LEU A 341 14.11 2.11 -11.20
CA LEU A 341 15.36 1.66 -11.80
C LEU A 341 15.12 0.45 -12.73
N PHE A 342 14.27 -0.48 -12.31
CA PHE A 342 13.91 -1.64 -13.11
C PHE A 342 13.19 -1.22 -14.40
N CYS A 343 12.23 -0.31 -14.33
CA CYS A 343 11.55 0.26 -15.49
C CYS A 343 12.54 0.96 -16.44
N ILE A 344 13.47 1.75 -15.91
CA ILE A 344 14.52 2.41 -16.70
C ILE A 344 15.40 1.38 -17.41
N GLY A 345 15.82 0.33 -16.68
CA GLY A 345 16.65 -0.73 -17.21
C GLY A 345 15.97 -1.51 -18.34
N ILE A 346 14.68 -1.80 -18.22
CA ILE A 346 13.88 -2.45 -19.26
C ILE A 346 13.65 -1.51 -20.44
N TRP A 347 13.36 -0.23 -20.20
CA TRP A 347 12.99 0.73 -21.23
C TRP A 347 14.14 1.08 -22.16
N PHE A 348 15.33 1.29 -21.61
CA PHE A 348 16.51 1.78 -22.34
C PHE A 348 17.54 0.69 -22.68
N GLY A 349 17.39 -0.51 -22.11
CA GLY A 349 18.25 -1.63 -22.41
C GLY A 349 17.84 -2.35 -23.69
N SER A 350 18.80 -3.01 -24.33
CA SER A 350 18.55 -3.94 -25.44
C SER A 350 18.67 -5.38 -24.94
N VAL A 351 17.75 -6.23 -25.39
CA VAL A 351 17.88 -7.68 -25.21
C VAL A 351 18.86 -8.16 -26.28
N SER A 352 20.02 -8.67 -25.83
CA SER A 352 21.06 -9.22 -26.71
C SER A 352 20.73 -10.63 -27.15
#